data_91b1e233706dea0b6c1fecd676a64113
#
_entry.id   91b1e233706dea0b6c1fecd676a64113
#
_cell.length_a   1.000
_cell.length_b   1.000
_cell.length_c   1.000
_cell.angle_alpha   90.00
_cell.angle_beta   90.00
_cell.angle_gamma   90.00
#
_symmetry.space_group_name_H-M   'P 1'
#
loop_
_entity.id
_entity.type
_entity.pdbx_description
1 polymer ?
#
loop_
_entity_poly.entity_id
_entity_poly.type
_entity_poly.pdbx_seq_one_letter_code
_entity_poly.pdbx_strand_id
1 'polypeptide(L)'
;MFWTFSFQGVTSLNFFARDYVNAPFNYTLFQSANPLYILLFAPLLALLWPWLSRRGRDPSTPRKFGIGILLVALSYGLVAAGIHFGTAADGKVGWWVLAGCYLLQTIGELALSPIGFGLVGLLAAKEETSFAMGGWFFGSALAYQLAGRIATLTTGSGTSAYSGIADYEHVYLWMFAAGTVVSLGYLLGAPQVRKLMHGVH
;
A
#
# COMPACT_ATOMS: atom_id res chain seq x y z
N MET A 1 6.57 -6.46 -2.40
CA MET A 1 6.50 -5.49 -1.30
C MET A 1 5.24 -4.64 -1.33
N PHE A 2 4.90 -3.90 -2.39
CA PHE A 2 3.67 -3.11 -2.47
C PHE A 2 2.43 -3.93 -2.06
N TRP A 3 2.16 -5.03 -2.74
CA TRP A 3 1.03 -5.90 -2.45
C TRP A 3 1.07 -6.51 -1.04
N THR A 4 2.28 -6.86 -0.54
CA THR A 4 2.44 -7.38 0.83
C THR A 4 1.96 -6.35 1.86
N PHE A 5 2.22 -5.08 1.62
CA PHE A 5 1.77 -4.00 2.50
C PHE A 5 0.28 -3.71 2.28
N SER A 6 -0.19 -3.61 1.06
CA SER A 6 -1.62 -3.36 0.77
C SER A 6 -2.52 -4.46 1.36
N PHE A 7 -2.09 -5.71 1.35
CA PHE A 7 -2.87 -6.82 1.94
C PHE A 7 -2.94 -6.80 3.47
N GLN A 8 -2.21 -5.91 4.15
CA GLN A 8 -2.43 -5.69 5.59
C GLN A 8 -3.84 -5.14 5.88
N GLY A 9 -4.49 -4.51 4.91
CA GLY A 9 -5.87 -4.05 5.03
C GLY A 9 -6.84 -5.14 5.45
N VAL A 10 -6.63 -6.36 4.97
CA VAL A 10 -7.46 -7.54 5.29
C VAL A 10 -6.81 -8.47 6.32
N THR A 11 -5.64 -8.13 6.83
CA THR A 11 -4.91 -8.90 7.85
C THR A 11 -4.67 -8.05 9.11
N SER A 12 -3.47 -7.52 9.32
CA SER A 12 -3.12 -6.83 10.57
C SER A 12 -3.95 -5.57 10.84
N LEU A 13 -4.26 -4.75 9.82
CA LEU A 13 -5.09 -3.56 9.99
C LEU A 13 -6.54 -3.90 10.37
N ASN A 14 -7.05 -5.05 9.93
CA ASN A 14 -8.38 -5.50 10.31
C ASN A 14 -8.44 -5.90 11.81
N PHE A 15 -7.41 -6.59 12.30
CA PHE A 15 -7.29 -6.90 13.73
C PHE A 15 -7.08 -5.61 14.55
N PHE A 16 -6.22 -4.72 14.07
CA PHE A 16 -6.02 -3.41 14.70
C PHE A 16 -7.32 -2.61 14.80
N ALA A 17 -8.11 -2.59 13.71
CA ALA A 17 -9.42 -1.91 13.68
C ALA A 17 -10.39 -2.45 14.73
N ARG A 18 -10.41 -3.78 14.90
CA ARG A 18 -11.30 -4.45 15.87
C ARG A 18 -10.91 -4.13 17.31
N ASP A 19 -9.63 -4.17 17.62
CA ASP A 19 -9.14 -4.21 18.99
C ASP A 19 -8.75 -2.83 19.53
N TYR A 20 -8.22 -1.95 18.66
CA TYR A 20 -7.59 -0.68 19.07
C TYR A 20 -8.15 0.57 18.42
N VAL A 21 -9.20 0.49 17.61
CA VAL A 21 -9.79 1.67 16.98
C VAL A 21 -11.12 2.01 17.59
N ASN A 22 -11.28 3.27 18.02
CA ASN A 22 -12.56 3.81 18.46
C ASN A 22 -13.32 4.35 17.24
N ALA A 23 -14.31 3.59 16.77
CA ALA A 23 -15.16 3.95 15.65
C ALA A 23 -16.63 3.93 16.04
N PRO A 24 -17.46 4.88 15.55
CA PRO A 24 -18.91 4.91 15.82
C PRO A 24 -19.68 3.86 14.99
N PHE A 25 -18.98 2.99 14.26
CA PHE A 25 -19.50 1.97 13.37
C PHE A 25 -18.73 0.66 13.50
N ASN A 26 -19.25 -0.41 12.89
CA ASN A 26 -18.56 -1.71 12.91
C ASN A 26 -17.22 -1.65 12.18
N TYR A 27 -16.16 -2.19 12.79
CA TYR A 27 -14.79 -2.19 12.24
C TYR A 27 -14.69 -2.83 10.85
N THR A 28 -15.57 -3.77 10.50
CA THR A 28 -15.58 -4.42 9.17
C THR A 28 -15.86 -3.44 8.03
N LEU A 29 -16.51 -2.29 8.32
CA LEU A 29 -16.75 -1.25 7.33
C LEU A 29 -15.46 -0.59 6.82
N PHE A 30 -14.35 -0.66 7.56
CA PHE A 30 -13.06 -0.19 7.04
C PHE A 30 -12.62 -0.93 5.79
N GLN A 31 -12.99 -2.20 5.63
CA GLN A 31 -12.68 -2.95 4.41
C GLN A 31 -13.39 -2.38 3.17
N SER A 32 -14.53 -1.71 3.36
CA SER A 32 -15.24 -1.01 2.30
C SER A 32 -14.62 0.36 1.95
N ALA A 33 -13.68 0.86 2.76
CA ALA A 33 -13.02 2.15 2.52
C ALA A 33 -12.19 2.13 1.23
N ASN A 34 -11.44 1.04 0.95
CA ASN A 34 -10.65 0.94 -0.26
C ASN A 34 -11.52 1.01 -1.54
N PRO A 35 -12.56 0.17 -1.76
CA PRO A 35 -13.40 0.30 -2.95
C PRO A 35 -14.14 1.64 -3.03
N LEU A 36 -14.54 2.23 -1.89
CA LEU A 36 -15.15 3.56 -1.88
C LEU A 36 -14.16 4.64 -2.36
N TYR A 37 -12.93 4.62 -1.85
CA TYR A 37 -11.89 5.55 -2.29
C TYR A 37 -11.49 5.32 -3.75
N ILE A 38 -11.45 4.07 -4.23
CA ILE A 38 -11.23 3.80 -5.66
C ILE A 38 -12.32 4.50 -6.49
N LEU A 39 -13.59 4.34 -6.11
CA LEU A 39 -14.72 4.95 -6.83
C LEU A 39 -14.61 6.48 -6.88
N LEU A 40 -14.17 7.10 -5.78
CA LEU A 40 -14.05 8.55 -5.67
C LEU A 40 -12.79 9.10 -6.38
N PHE A 41 -11.65 8.44 -6.24
CA PHE A 41 -10.35 8.98 -6.66
C PHE A 41 -9.86 8.46 -8.02
N ALA A 42 -10.36 7.32 -8.53
CA ALA A 42 -9.96 6.83 -9.84
C ALA A 42 -10.30 7.82 -10.96
N PRO A 43 -11.51 8.45 -11.03
CA PRO A 43 -11.79 9.46 -12.04
C PRO A 43 -10.85 10.68 -11.94
N LEU A 44 -10.51 11.09 -10.70
CA LEU A 44 -9.62 12.24 -10.49
C LEU A 44 -8.20 11.93 -10.99
N LEU A 45 -7.67 10.74 -10.72
CA LEU A 45 -6.36 10.32 -11.21
C LEU A 45 -6.36 10.07 -12.73
N ALA A 46 -7.46 9.57 -13.28
CA ALA A 46 -7.63 9.43 -14.72
C ALA A 46 -7.59 10.77 -15.47
N LEU A 47 -7.99 11.86 -14.82
CA LEU A 47 -7.85 13.22 -15.34
C LEU A 47 -6.47 13.83 -15.06
N LEU A 48 -5.89 13.51 -13.90
CA LEU A 48 -4.62 14.07 -13.44
C LEU A 48 -3.44 13.65 -14.33
N TRP A 49 -3.33 12.37 -14.68
CA TRP A 49 -2.20 11.89 -15.48
C TRP A 49 -2.15 12.50 -16.88
N PRO A 50 -3.23 12.55 -17.68
CA PRO A 50 -3.21 13.25 -18.97
C PRO A 50 -2.96 14.75 -18.84
N TRP A 51 -3.46 15.38 -17.77
CA TRP A 51 -3.21 16.80 -17.52
C TRP A 51 -1.73 17.09 -17.21
N LEU A 52 -1.07 16.25 -16.40
CA LEU A 52 0.37 16.33 -16.13
C LEU A 52 1.18 16.08 -17.40
N SER A 53 0.77 15.10 -18.22
CA SER A 53 1.42 14.76 -19.49
C SER A 53 1.38 15.94 -20.47
N ARG A 54 0.21 16.60 -20.62
CA ARG A 54 0.07 17.80 -21.48
C ARG A 54 0.98 18.95 -21.03
N ARG A 55 1.36 19.00 -19.78
CA ARG A 55 2.27 20.02 -19.21
C ARG A 55 3.74 19.58 -19.20
N GLY A 56 4.07 18.42 -19.74
CA GLY A 56 5.43 17.87 -19.74
C GLY A 56 5.95 17.52 -18.32
N ARG A 57 5.03 17.33 -17.35
CA ARG A 57 5.34 17.04 -15.95
C ARG A 57 4.93 15.64 -15.50
N ASP A 58 4.54 14.78 -16.45
CA ASP A 58 4.16 13.41 -16.13
C ASP A 58 5.37 12.63 -15.60
N PRO A 59 5.29 12.06 -14.37
CA PRO A 59 6.34 11.22 -13.84
C PRO A 59 6.53 9.97 -14.72
N SER A 60 7.76 9.57 -14.98
CA SER A 60 8.03 8.31 -15.66
C SER A 60 7.43 7.13 -14.90
N THR A 61 7.13 6.05 -15.61
CA THR A 61 6.55 4.83 -15.04
C THR A 61 7.28 4.35 -13.76
N PRO A 62 8.62 4.23 -13.73
CA PRO A 62 9.31 3.87 -12.49
C PRO A 62 9.11 4.86 -11.34
N ARG A 63 8.95 6.16 -11.64
CA ARG A 63 8.65 7.17 -10.62
C ARG A 63 7.24 7.01 -10.06
N LYS A 64 6.24 6.70 -10.89
CA LYS A 64 4.88 6.42 -10.44
C LYS A 64 4.85 5.21 -9.49
N PHE A 65 5.64 4.17 -9.78
CA PHE A 65 5.84 3.04 -8.86
C PHE A 65 6.46 3.47 -7.54
N GLY A 66 7.52 4.29 -7.57
CA GLY A 66 8.13 4.83 -6.37
C GLY A 66 7.15 5.65 -5.52
N ILE A 67 6.36 6.52 -6.15
CA ILE A 67 5.32 7.33 -5.48
C ILE A 67 4.25 6.41 -4.85
N GLY A 68 3.77 5.39 -5.58
CA GLY A 68 2.80 4.45 -5.05
C GLY A 68 3.30 3.70 -3.80
N ILE A 69 4.55 3.22 -3.83
CA ILE A 69 5.18 2.56 -2.67
C ILE A 69 5.35 3.55 -1.51
N LEU A 70 5.73 4.81 -1.80
CA LEU A 70 5.88 5.84 -0.77
C LEU A 70 4.56 6.12 -0.06
N LEU A 71 3.47 6.25 -0.80
CA LEU A 71 2.15 6.50 -0.23
C LEU A 71 1.71 5.36 0.69
N VAL A 72 1.96 4.11 0.28
CA VAL A 72 1.70 2.95 1.14
C VAL A 72 2.62 2.94 2.36
N ALA A 73 3.89 3.31 2.24
CA ALA A 73 4.77 3.44 3.40
C ALA A 73 4.28 4.54 4.36
N LEU A 74 3.93 5.72 3.84
CA LEU A 74 3.39 6.83 4.64
C LEU A 74 2.09 6.47 5.35
N SER A 75 1.27 5.58 4.78
CA SER A 75 0.05 5.11 5.45
C SER A 75 0.35 4.41 6.77
N TYR A 76 1.42 3.61 6.83
CA TYR A 76 1.87 2.95 8.06
C TYR A 76 2.55 3.93 9.02
N GLY A 77 3.29 4.91 8.50
CA GLY A 77 3.79 6.02 9.30
C GLY A 77 2.67 6.80 10.00
N LEU A 78 1.56 7.02 9.29
CA LEU A 78 0.37 7.67 9.84
C LEU A 78 -0.26 6.84 10.97
N VAL A 79 -0.39 5.52 10.80
CA VAL A 79 -0.94 4.65 11.86
C VAL A 79 -0.01 4.60 13.06
N ALA A 80 1.29 4.43 12.85
CA ALA A 80 2.28 4.43 13.94
C ALA A 80 2.29 5.77 14.70
N ALA A 81 2.25 6.90 13.99
CA ALA A 81 2.12 8.21 14.61
C ALA A 81 0.79 8.37 15.37
N GLY A 82 -0.29 7.84 14.80
CA GLY A 82 -1.61 7.82 15.46
C GLY A 82 -1.61 7.01 16.74
N ILE A 83 -0.87 5.89 16.78
CA ILE A 83 -0.67 5.08 18.00
C ILE A 83 0.16 5.89 19.00
N HIS A 84 1.30 6.42 18.57
CA HIS A 84 2.26 7.09 19.45
C HIS A 84 1.70 8.35 20.11
N PHE A 85 1.02 9.21 19.33
CA PHE A 85 0.57 10.53 19.77
C PHE A 85 -0.94 10.61 20.02
N GLY A 86 -1.72 9.69 19.51
CA GLY A 86 -3.19 9.78 19.45
C GLY A 86 -3.93 8.72 20.24
N THR A 87 -3.23 7.87 21.00
CA THR A 87 -3.87 6.87 21.86
C THR A 87 -4.55 7.56 23.03
N ALA A 88 -5.86 7.39 23.13
CA ALA A 88 -6.66 7.95 24.23
C ALA A 88 -6.47 7.16 25.53
N ALA A 89 -7.03 7.65 26.63
CA ALA A 89 -6.90 7.00 27.96
C ALA A 89 -7.50 5.58 28.01
N ASP A 90 -8.40 5.24 27.07
CA ASP A 90 -8.99 3.91 26.89
C ASP A 90 -8.10 2.95 26.08
N GLY A 91 -6.88 3.38 25.70
CA GLY A 91 -5.95 2.59 24.90
C GLY A 91 -6.32 2.50 23.41
N LYS A 92 -7.23 3.32 22.92
CA LYS A 92 -7.72 3.29 21.54
C LYS A 92 -7.32 4.51 20.73
N VAL A 93 -7.21 4.32 19.43
CA VAL A 93 -6.88 5.36 18.43
C VAL A 93 -8.16 5.79 17.71
N GLY A 94 -8.24 7.05 17.34
CA GLY A 94 -9.38 7.58 16.58
C GLY A 94 -9.51 6.93 15.19
N TRP A 95 -10.72 6.66 14.76
CA TRP A 95 -11.04 6.00 13.47
C TRP A 95 -10.49 6.73 12.23
N TRP A 96 -10.33 8.05 12.31
CA TRP A 96 -9.81 8.88 11.22
C TRP A 96 -8.37 8.53 10.83
N VAL A 97 -7.56 8.00 11.76
CA VAL A 97 -6.20 7.53 11.49
C VAL A 97 -6.25 6.36 10.50
N LEU A 98 -7.14 5.41 10.74
CA LEU A 98 -7.29 4.24 9.87
C LEU A 98 -7.95 4.61 8.53
N ALA A 99 -8.92 5.52 8.55
CA ALA A 99 -9.51 6.07 7.33
C ALA A 99 -8.44 6.76 6.45
N GLY A 100 -7.57 7.57 7.03
CA GLY A 100 -6.44 8.19 6.35
C GLY A 100 -5.41 7.17 5.83
N CYS A 101 -5.16 6.10 6.59
CA CYS A 101 -4.31 4.99 6.15
C CYS A 101 -4.86 4.34 4.87
N TYR A 102 -6.13 3.94 4.85
CA TYR A 102 -6.77 3.37 3.66
C TYR A 102 -6.78 4.34 2.47
N LEU A 103 -6.98 5.64 2.73
CA LEU A 103 -6.93 6.67 1.69
C LEU A 103 -5.54 6.71 1.02
N LEU A 104 -4.46 6.79 1.79
CA LEU A 104 -3.10 6.81 1.27
C LEU A 104 -2.77 5.52 0.51
N GLN A 105 -3.16 4.37 1.03
CA GLN A 105 -2.99 3.08 0.36
C GLN A 105 -3.73 3.05 -0.99
N THR A 106 -4.98 3.50 -1.02
CA THR A 106 -5.78 3.50 -2.24
C THR A 106 -5.23 4.44 -3.30
N ILE A 107 -4.78 5.65 -2.93
CA ILE A 107 -4.13 6.57 -3.89
C ILE A 107 -2.83 5.94 -4.42
N GLY A 108 -2.04 5.29 -3.56
CA GLY A 108 -0.85 4.55 -3.96
C GLY A 108 -1.17 3.40 -4.93
N GLU A 109 -2.22 2.66 -4.66
CA GLU A 109 -2.71 1.58 -5.52
C GLU A 109 -3.14 2.10 -6.90
N LEU A 110 -3.94 3.15 -6.95
CA LEU A 110 -4.41 3.77 -8.19
C LEU A 110 -3.26 4.37 -9.01
N ALA A 111 -2.18 4.81 -8.36
CA ALA A 111 -1.00 5.29 -9.06
C ALA A 111 -0.18 4.16 -9.70
N LEU A 112 -0.25 2.93 -9.18
CA LEU A 112 0.62 1.81 -9.54
C LEU A 112 -0.10 0.71 -10.34
N SER A 113 -1.27 0.28 -9.90
CA SER A 113 -1.95 -0.92 -10.42
C SER A 113 -2.29 -0.86 -11.90
N PRO A 114 -2.94 0.22 -12.41
CA PRO A 114 -3.30 0.28 -13.83
C PRO A 114 -2.07 0.24 -14.73
N ILE A 115 -0.97 0.86 -14.28
CA ILE A 115 0.30 0.89 -15.00
C ILE A 115 0.98 -0.48 -14.98
N GLY A 116 0.96 -1.16 -13.82
CA GLY A 116 1.56 -2.49 -13.68
C GLY A 116 0.94 -3.52 -14.60
N PHE A 117 -0.39 -3.59 -14.65
CA PHE A 117 -1.10 -4.48 -15.59
C PHE A 117 -0.81 -4.14 -17.06
N GLY A 118 -0.80 -2.84 -17.40
CA GLY A 118 -0.47 -2.39 -18.75
C GLY A 118 0.95 -2.76 -19.16
N LEU A 119 1.93 -2.63 -18.26
CA LEU A 119 3.33 -2.99 -18.53
C LEU A 119 3.50 -4.47 -18.82
N VAL A 120 2.85 -5.36 -18.10
CA VAL A 120 2.93 -6.80 -18.37
C VAL A 120 2.49 -7.10 -19.80
N GLY A 121 1.37 -6.48 -20.24
CA GLY A 121 0.88 -6.64 -21.61
C GLY A 121 1.77 -6.02 -22.68
N LEU A 122 2.51 -4.94 -22.36
CA LEU A 122 3.40 -4.26 -23.30
C LEU A 122 4.78 -4.91 -23.41
N LEU A 123 5.29 -5.48 -22.33
CA LEU A 123 6.64 -6.05 -22.28
C LEU A 123 6.68 -7.54 -22.64
N ALA A 124 5.58 -8.25 -22.47
CA ALA A 124 5.50 -9.65 -22.86
C ALA A 124 5.26 -9.81 -24.37
N ALA A 125 5.87 -10.83 -24.97
CA ALA A 125 5.51 -11.25 -26.33
C ALA A 125 4.01 -11.67 -26.34
N LYS A 126 3.32 -11.48 -27.48
CA LYS A 126 1.88 -11.75 -27.56
C LYS A 126 1.54 -13.18 -27.17
N GLU A 127 2.40 -14.13 -27.54
CA GLU A 127 2.26 -15.55 -27.25
C GLU A 127 2.49 -15.87 -25.76
N GLU A 128 3.23 -15.04 -25.04
CA GLU A 128 3.63 -15.25 -23.65
C GLU A 128 2.86 -14.37 -22.66
N THR A 129 1.98 -13.50 -23.13
CA THR A 129 1.24 -12.54 -22.27
C THR A 129 0.48 -13.25 -21.15
N SER A 130 -0.18 -14.37 -21.45
CA SER A 130 -0.92 -15.15 -20.44
C SER A 130 0.00 -15.74 -19.37
N PHE A 131 1.18 -16.21 -19.76
CA PHE A 131 2.19 -16.72 -18.83
C PHE A 131 2.75 -15.59 -17.94
N ALA A 132 3.05 -14.44 -18.53
CA ALA A 132 3.53 -13.26 -17.79
C ALA A 132 2.48 -12.73 -16.79
N MET A 133 1.19 -12.73 -17.17
CA MET A 133 0.09 -12.42 -16.26
C MET A 133 -0.05 -13.44 -15.13
N GLY A 134 0.13 -14.73 -15.44
CA GLY A 134 0.19 -15.79 -14.42
C GLY A 134 1.30 -15.53 -13.40
N GLY A 135 2.49 -15.13 -13.86
CA GLY A 135 3.61 -14.74 -13.00
C GLY A 135 3.29 -13.53 -12.11
N TRP A 136 2.57 -12.52 -12.63
CA TRP A 136 2.09 -11.39 -11.85
C TRP A 136 1.16 -11.83 -10.71
N PHE A 137 0.17 -12.66 -11.01
CA PHE A 137 -0.76 -13.17 -9.98
C PHE A 137 -0.08 -14.11 -8.99
N PHE A 138 0.87 -14.91 -9.42
CA PHE A 138 1.69 -15.72 -8.53
C PHE A 138 2.49 -14.86 -7.55
N GLY A 139 3.10 -13.75 -8.05
CA GLY A 139 3.75 -12.76 -7.19
C GLY A 139 2.80 -12.13 -6.17
N SER A 140 1.56 -11.86 -6.56
CA SER A 140 0.53 -11.36 -5.64
C SER A 140 0.12 -12.39 -4.59
N ALA A 141 0.04 -13.67 -4.95
CA ALA A 141 -0.24 -14.76 -4.01
C ALA A 141 0.89 -14.91 -2.96
N LEU A 142 2.15 -14.83 -3.38
CA LEU A 142 3.30 -14.80 -2.47
C LEU A 142 3.26 -13.57 -1.55
N ALA A 143 2.88 -12.42 -2.09
CA ALA A 143 2.74 -11.20 -1.31
C ALA A 143 1.66 -11.32 -0.22
N TYR A 144 0.54 -11.99 -0.54
CA TYR A 144 -0.52 -12.28 0.43
C TYR A 144 -0.04 -13.20 1.55
N GLN A 145 0.72 -14.25 1.19
CA GLN A 145 1.33 -15.17 2.17
C GLN A 145 2.29 -14.44 3.11
N LEU A 146 3.12 -13.53 2.57
CA LEU A 146 4.00 -12.69 3.38
C LEU A 146 3.22 -11.71 4.26
N ALA A 147 2.11 -11.16 3.77
CA ALA A 147 1.23 -10.30 4.56
C ALA A 147 0.67 -11.03 5.79
N GLY A 148 0.24 -12.28 5.62
CA GLY A 148 -0.19 -13.12 6.75
C GLY A 148 0.91 -13.32 7.80
N ARG A 149 2.15 -13.54 7.35
CA ARG A 149 3.29 -13.68 8.29
C ARG A 149 3.60 -12.38 9.03
N ILE A 150 3.51 -11.22 8.37
CA ILE A 150 3.67 -9.92 9.05
C ILE A 150 2.54 -9.73 10.07
N ALA A 151 1.31 -10.11 9.73
CA ALA A 151 0.19 -10.01 10.66
C ALA A 151 0.38 -10.85 11.94
N THR A 152 1.08 -11.99 11.87
CA THR A 152 1.39 -12.77 13.08
C THR A 152 2.36 -12.05 14.03
N LEU A 153 3.17 -11.13 13.52
CA LEU A 153 4.07 -10.33 14.36
C LEU A 153 3.31 -9.25 15.15
N THR A 154 2.13 -8.83 14.68
CA THR A 154 1.29 -7.85 15.38
C THR A 154 0.35 -8.50 16.39
N THR A 155 -0.05 -9.75 16.18
CA THR A 155 -1.03 -10.45 17.03
C THR A 155 -0.41 -11.37 18.08
N GLY A 156 0.94 -11.47 18.09
CA GLY A 156 1.66 -12.41 18.96
C GLY A 156 1.50 -13.87 18.51
N SER A 157 2.56 -14.64 18.56
CA SER A 157 2.54 -16.08 18.24
C SER A 157 2.09 -16.90 19.47
N GLY A 158 0.91 -16.67 20.00
CA GLY A 158 0.24 -17.56 20.98
C GLY A 158 0.97 -17.94 22.29
N THR A 159 2.25 -17.60 22.43
CA THR A 159 3.11 -17.97 23.58
C THR A 159 3.59 -16.76 24.39
N SER A 160 3.36 -15.53 23.94
CA SER A 160 3.72 -14.33 24.71
C SER A 160 2.48 -13.50 25.02
N ALA A 161 2.35 -13.11 26.27
CA ALA A 161 1.28 -12.27 26.81
C ALA A 161 1.31 -10.80 26.31
N TYR A 162 1.87 -10.53 25.14
CA TYR A 162 2.11 -9.20 24.59
C TYR A 162 1.65 -9.11 23.14
N SER A 163 0.34 -9.12 22.91
CA SER A 163 -0.24 -8.50 21.73
C SER A 163 -0.82 -7.14 22.16
N GLY A 164 0.07 -6.25 22.54
CA GLY A 164 -0.31 -4.88 22.88
C GLY A 164 -0.33 -3.98 21.65
N ILE A 165 -0.96 -2.82 21.76
CA ILE A 165 -0.93 -1.78 20.72
C ILE A 165 0.51 -1.39 20.31
N ALA A 166 1.48 -1.53 21.21
CA ALA A 166 2.89 -1.27 20.97
C ALA A 166 3.51 -2.21 19.91
N ASP A 167 3.07 -3.46 19.82
CA ASP A 167 3.56 -4.39 18.79
C ASP A 167 3.12 -3.95 17.41
N TYR A 168 1.88 -3.45 17.29
CA TYR A 168 1.41 -2.81 16.05
C TYR A 168 2.22 -1.58 15.69
N GLU A 169 2.53 -0.70 16.65
CA GLU A 169 3.36 0.48 16.44
C GLU A 169 4.74 0.09 15.89
N HIS A 170 5.43 -0.86 16.52
CA HIS A 170 6.74 -1.32 16.08
C HIS A 170 6.71 -1.91 14.66
N VAL A 171 5.77 -2.80 14.39
CA VAL A 171 5.66 -3.42 13.05
C VAL A 171 5.35 -2.36 11.99
N TYR A 172 4.45 -1.43 12.26
CA TYR A 172 4.09 -0.38 11.31
C TYR A 172 5.21 0.64 11.10
N LEU A 173 6.00 0.95 12.12
CA LEU A 173 7.23 1.74 11.96
C LEU A 173 8.25 1.03 11.07
N TRP A 174 8.44 -0.28 11.24
CA TRP A 174 9.30 -1.06 10.35
C TRP A 174 8.78 -1.09 8.91
N MET A 175 7.48 -1.23 8.72
CA MET A 175 6.88 -1.18 7.38
C MET A 175 7.04 0.20 6.75
N PHE A 176 6.85 1.28 7.52
CA PHE A 176 7.11 2.64 7.09
C PHE A 176 8.57 2.84 6.67
N ALA A 177 9.53 2.45 7.50
CA ALA A 177 10.96 2.59 7.21
C ALA A 177 11.37 1.77 5.98
N ALA A 178 11.02 0.49 5.93
CA ALA A 178 11.34 -0.40 4.81
C ALA A 178 10.69 0.08 3.51
N GLY A 179 9.43 0.49 3.54
CA GLY A 179 8.71 1.04 2.39
C GLY A 179 9.33 2.32 1.87
N THR A 180 9.73 3.21 2.77
CA THR A 180 10.41 4.48 2.42
C THR A 180 11.76 4.20 1.76
N VAL A 181 12.58 3.31 2.31
CA VAL A 181 13.88 2.93 1.71
C VAL A 181 13.69 2.37 0.30
N VAL A 182 12.75 1.45 0.10
CA VAL A 182 12.48 0.88 -1.23
C VAL A 182 11.94 1.93 -2.19
N SER A 183 11.03 2.80 -1.73
CA SER A 183 10.51 3.89 -2.55
C SER A 183 11.64 4.83 -3.00
N LEU A 184 12.51 5.24 -2.10
CA LEU A 184 13.68 6.07 -2.43
C LEU A 184 14.58 5.37 -3.45
N GLY A 185 14.81 4.05 -3.30
CA GLY A 185 15.53 3.25 -4.28
C GLY A 185 14.90 3.31 -5.68
N TYR A 186 13.57 3.19 -5.77
CA TYR A 186 12.84 3.33 -7.04
C TYR A 186 12.92 4.75 -7.61
N LEU A 187 12.78 5.78 -6.77
CA LEU A 187 12.83 7.18 -7.21
C LEU A 187 14.21 7.57 -7.70
N LEU A 188 15.27 7.15 -7.02
CA LEU A 188 16.66 7.40 -7.39
C LEU A 188 17.10 6.53 -8.60
N GLY A 189 16.63 5.28 -8.68
CA GLY A 189 16.90 4.37 -9.79
C GLY A 189 16.06 4.61 -11.04
N ALA A 190 15.00 5.43 -10.95
CA ALA A 190 14.08 5.68 -12.06
C ALA A 190 14.75 6.09 -13.38
N PRO A 191 15.80 6.96 -13.41
CA PRO A 191 16.47 7.31 -14.65
C PRO A 191 17.19 6.12 -15.33
N GLN A 192 17.73 5.19 -14.53
CA GLN A 192 18.42 4.00 -15.03
C GLN A 192 17.43 2.99 -15.61
N VAL A 193 16.35 2.71 -14.85
CA VAL A 193 15.27 1.81 -15.29
C VAL A 193 14.63 2.33 -16.57
N ARG A 194 14.38 3.65 -16.67
CA ARG A 194 13.83 4.27 -17.88
C ARG A 194 14.72 4.03 -19.11
N LYS A 195 16.05 4.05 -18.97
CA LYS A 195 16.97 3.76 -20.08
C LYS A 195 16.84 2.32 -20.57
N LEU A 196 16.59 1.37 -19.66
CA LEU A 196 16.44 -0.05 -19.98
C LEU A 196 15.07 -0.38 -20.64
N MET A 197 14.08 0.50 -20.47
CA MET A 197 12.73 0.29 -21.02
C MET A 197 12.61 0.64 -22.53
N HIS A 198 13.70 1.02 -23.21
CA HIS A 198 13.77 1.23 -24.66
C HIS A 198 12.58 2.01 -25.29
N GLY A 199 12.11 3.06 -24.59
CA GLY A 199 11.05 3.95 -25.12
C GLY A 199 9.62 3.57 -24.73
N VAL A 200 9.41 2.52 -23.96
CA VAL A 200 8.12 2.26 -23.31
C VAL A 200 7.95 3.27 -22.15
N HIS A 201 6.97 4.17 -22.29
CA HIS A 201 6.72 5.28 -21.35
C HIS A 201 5.37 5.15 -20.67
#